data_f73ef06618c0f6b499a287f4db7b8630
#
_entry.id   f73ef06618c0f6b499a287f4db7b8630
#
_cell.length_a   1.000
_cell.length_b   1.000
_cell.length_c   1.000
_cell.angle_alpha   90.00
_cell.angle_beta   90.00
_cell.angle_gamma   90.00
#
_symmetry.space_group_name_H-M   'P 1'
#
loop_
_entity.id
_entity.type
_entity.pdbx_description
1 polymer ?
#
loop_
_entity_poly.entity_id
_entity_poly.type
_entity_poly.pdbx_seq_one_letter_code
_entity_poly.pdbx_strand_id
1 'polypeptide(L)'
;MNEQIESLPVLPIKNSVLFPGLLMPLTAGRPSSVAAIDAALASEDKELLIITQRDSAVESPTANDLYTIGTKAVVKRMMRRQDGAVNLIVQGVERVVLIKIEQTEPYLVARVRLSPVPEETNTEIEAMRRAILELSARAIQLAQPNAPVEVTQMLAENEEPLQLTYLIGSVLGLPVEKEQGLIEAPSRLDALRLLHSYLLHELQVLELRNQINVQAQGEMERQQREYLLRQQLRAIQEELGETSPEQADAETFRKQMDEAQLPEEVRKEAEREL
;
A
#
# COMPACT_ATOMS: atom_id res chain seq x y z
N MET A 1 29.73 -26.08 6.59
CA MET A 1 29.14 -24.84 7.14
C MET A 1 28.58 -25.21 8.51
N ASN A 2 29.05 -24.58 9.58
CA ASN A 2 28.45 -24.77 10.91
C ASN A 2 27.02 -24.22 10.84
N GLU A 3 26.04 -25.12 10.99
CA GLU A 3 24.64 -24.69 11.13
C GLU A 3 24.51 -23.96 12.47
N GLN A 4 24.52 -22.64 12.42
CA GLN A 4 24.37 -21.83 13.62
C GLN A 4 22.90 -21.86 14.02
N ILE A 5 22.62 -22.62 15.08
CA ILE A 5 21.29 -22.77 15.66
C ILE A 5 21.24 -21.97 16.94
N GLU A 6 20.24 -21.13 17.07
CA GLU A 6 20.03 -20.23 18.22
C GLU A 6 18.59 -20.36 18.74
N SER A 7 18.40 -20.02 20.02
CA SER A 7 17.06 -19.92 20.62
C SER A 7 16.77 -18.46 20.91
N LEU A 8 15.71 -17.93 20.29
CA LEU A 8 15.35 -16.50 20.36
C LEU A 8 13.92 -16.31 20.88
N PRO A 9 13.67 -15.26 21.68
CA PRO A 9 12.32 -14.78 21.94
C PRO A 9 11.64 -14.41 20.64
N VAL A 10 10.35 -14.74 20.50
CA VAL A 10 9.59 -14.52 19.24
C VAL A 10 8.62 -13.35 19.40
N LEU A 11 8.68 -12.43 18.48
CA LEU A 11 7.70 -11.36 18.30
C LEU A 11 6.91 -11.59 17.02
N PRO A 12 5.71 -12.19 17.11
CA PRO A 12 4.82 -12.33 15.96
C PRO A 12 4.26 -10.96 15.55
N ILE A 13 4.41 -10.62 14.27
CA ILE A 13 3.86 -9.38 13.69
C ILE A 13 2.72 -9.68 12.72
N LYS A 14 1.83 -8.70 12.54
CA LYS A 14 0.66 -8.78 11.67
C LYS A 14 0.84 -7.89 10.46
N ASN A 15 0.40 -8.35 9.28
CA ASN A 15 0.27 -7.57 8.05
C ASN A 15 1.54 -6.87 7.55
N SER A 16 2.71 -7.36 7.92
CA SER A 16 4.00 -6.84 7.43
C SER A 16 5.11 -7.86 7.63
N VAL A 17 6.20 -7.67 6.91
CA VAL A 17 7.41 -8.49 6.99
C VAL A 17 8.60 -7.59 7.32
N LEU A 18 9.40 -7.96 8.31
CA LEU A 18 10.67 -7.30 8.55
C LEU A 18 11.74 -7.93 7.65
N PHE A 19 12.34 -7.13 6.80
CA PHE A 19 13.44 -7.58 5.97
C PHE A 19 14.81 -7.36 6.65
N PRO A 20 15.79 -8.25 6.41
CA PRO A 20 17.17 -8.02 6.81
C PRO A 20 17.73 -6.68 6.31
N GLY A 21 18.53 -6.01 7.13
CA GLY A 21 19.11 -4.71 6.82
C GLY A 21 18.20 -3.51 7.05
N LEU A 22 16.88 -3.69 7.18
CA LEU A 22 15.92 -2.60 7.33
C LEU A 22 15.58 -2.30 8.78
N LEU A 23 15.21 -1.04 9.03
CA LEU A 23 14.64 -0.57 10.29
C LEU A 23 13.11 -0.57 10.19
N MET A 24 12.44 -1.06 11.23
CA MET A 24 10.98 -1.07 11.31
C MET A 24 10.49 -0.55 12.65
N PRO A 25 9.61 0.46 12.68
CA PRO A 25 8.89 0.85 13.88
C PRO A 25 7.75 -0.13 14.12
N LEU A 26 7.62 -0.64 15.35
CA LEU A 26 6.58 -1.58 15.76
C LEU A 26 5.90 -1.11 17.05
N THR A 27 4.64 -1.49 17.23
CA THR A 27 3.91 -1.33 18.49
C THR A 27 3.43 -2.69 18.98
N ALA A 28 3.84 -3.09 20.16
CA ALA A 28 3.44 -4.32 20.82
C ALA A 28 2.52 -4.01 21.99
N GLY A 29 1.29 -4.53 21.95
CA GLY A 29 0.30 -4.37 23.03
C GLY A 29 -0.10 -5.69 23.71
N ARG A 30 0.18 -6.84 23.07
CA ARG A 30 -0.12 -8.15 23.66
C ARG A 30 0.84 -8.46 24.80
N PRO A 31 0.36 -8.98 25.96
CA PRO A 31 1.22 -9.29 27.10
C PRO A 31 2.39 -10.24 26.75
N SER A 32 2.12 -11.27 25.94
CA SER A 32 3.16 -12.20 25.48
C SER A 32 4.21 -11.52 24.59
N SER A 33 3.81 -10.58 23.73
CA SER A 33 4.73 -9.80 22.90
C SER A 33 5.60 -8.87 23.75
N VAL A 34 5.00 -8.21 24.74
CA VAL A 34 5.75 -7.34 25.68
C VAL A 34 6.75 -8.17 26.47
N ALA A 35 6.35 -9.35 26.97
CA ALA A 35 7.24 -10.25 27.70
C ALA A 35 8.40 -10.75 26.84
N ALA A 36 8.17 -11.05 25.54
CA ALA A 36 9.23 -11.43 24.61
C ALA A 36 10.24 -10.29 24.39
N ILE A 37 9.75 -9.05 24.26
CA ILE A 37 10.60 -7.86 24.12
C ILE A 37 11.42 -7.63 25.38
N ASP A 38 10.81 -7.76 26.58
CA ASP A 38 11.52 -7.61 27.86
C ASP A 38 12.62 -8.68 28.01
N ALA A 39 12.32 -9.92 27.62
CA ALA A 39 13.32 -10.99 27.61
C ALA A 39 14.48 -10.72 26.65
N ALA A 40 14.19 -10.22 25.45
CA ALA A 40 15.22 -9.81 24.49
C ALA A 40 16.09 -8.68 25.04
N LEU A 41 15.50 -7.67 25.68
CA LEU A 41 16.22 -6.54 26.27
C LEU A 41 17.05 -6.92 27.49
N ALA A 42 16.72 -8.01 28.16
CA ALA A 42 17.50 -8.55 29.28
C ALA A 42 18.76 -9.31 28.80
N SER A 43 18.81 -9.72 27.53
CA SER A 43 20.00 -10.33 26.94
C SER A 43 20.99 -9.25 26.49
N GLU A 44 22.28 -9.61 26.44
CA GLU A 44 23.38 -8.70 26.06
C GLU A 44 23.21 -8.20 24.62
N ASP A 45 22.82 -9.08 23.71
CA ASP A 45 22.70 -8.80 22.27
C ASP A 45 21.37 -8.13 21.89
N LYS A 46 20.36 -8.15 22.76
CA LYS A 46 19.00 -7.61 22.54
C LYS A 46 18.33 -8.15 21.28
N GLU A 47 18.56 -9.42 21.02
CA GLU A 47 18.10 -10.12 19.84
C GLU A 47 16.75 -10.78 20.04
N LEU A 48 15.94 -10.80 18.98
CA LEU A 48 14.67 -11.50 18.93
C LEU A 48 14.37 -11.96 17.51
N LEU A 49 13.50 -12.96 17.39
CA LEU A 49 12.92 -13.37 16.12
C LEU A 49 11.68 -12.52 15.83
N ILE A 50 11.69 -11.81 14.72
CA ILE A 50 10.46 -11.20 14.17
C ILE A 50 9.97 -12.09 13.05
N ILE A 51 8.71 -12.52 13.16
CA ILE A 51 8.11 -13.44 12.22
C ILE A 51 6.64 -13.07 11.98
N THR A 52 6.21 -13.17 10.74
CA THR A 52 4.87 -12.76 10.33
C THR A 52 3.86 -13.85 10.63
N GLN A 53 2.66 -13.45 11.09
CA GLN A 53 1.51 -14.33 11.23
C GLN A 53 0.86 -14.56 9.87
N ARG A 54 0.39 -15.80 9.62
CA ARG A 54 -0.38 -16.15 8.41
C ARG A 54 -1.77 -15.54 8.44
N ASP A 55 -2.41 -15.55 9.62
CA ASP A 55 -3.72 -14.95 9.84
C ASP A 55 -3.62 -13.87 10.90
N SER A 56 -3.90 -12.64 10.50
CA SER A 56 -3.88 -11.47 11.38
C SER A 56 -5.01 -11.45 12.43
N ALA A 57 -6.05 -12.27 12.25
CA ALA A 57 -7.16 -12.37 13.20
C ALA A 57 -6.78 -13.15 14.47
N VAL A 58 -5.76 -14.01 14.39
CA VAL A 58 -5.31 -14.83 15.54
C VAL A 58 -4.61 -13.94 16.57
N GLU A 59 -5.17 -13.87 17.78
CA GLU A 59 -4.58 -13.07 18.86
C GLU A 59 -3.43 -13.81 19.58
N SER A 60 -3.51 -15.11 19.73
CA SER A 60 -2.49 -15.95 20.38
C SER A 60 -1.95 -16.97 19.39
N PRO A 61 -1.01 -16.59 18.52
CA PRO A 61 -0.51 -17.45 17.47
C PRO A 61 0.30 -18.60 18.04
N THR A 62 0.10 -19.78 17.45
CA THR A 62 0.90 -20.98 17.63
C THR A 62 1.94 -21.12 16.51
N ALA A 63 2.77 -22.16 16.56
CA ALA A 63 3.75 -22.43 15.49
C ALA A 63 3.12 -22.54 14.08
N ASN A 64 1.90 -23.08 13.98
CA ASN A 64 1.21 -23.28 12.70
C ASN A 64 0.67 -21.96 12.10
N ASP A 65 0.46 -20.96 12.95
CA ASP A 65 -0.05 -19.65 12.55
C ASP A 65 1.07 -18.72 12.07
N LEU A 66 2.32 -19.15 12.13
CA LEU A 66 3.48 -18.38 11.73
C LEU A 66 4.02 -18.84 10.37
N TYR A 67 4.66 -17.94 9.65
CA TYR A 67 5.46 -18.32 8.50
C TYR A 67 6.72 -19.06 8.96
N THR A 68 7.40 -19.73 8.04
CA THR A 68 8.58 -20.53 8.37
C THR A 68 9.85 -19.70 8.34
N ILE A 69 9.89 -18.67 7.50
CA ILE A 69 11.01 -17.74 7.38
C ILE A 69 10.66 -16.43 8.05
N GLY A 70 11.55 -15.97 8.89
CA GLY A 70 11.48 -14.67 9.57
C GLY A 70 12.85 -14.00 9.61
N THR A 71 12.95 -12.94 10.39
CA THR A 71 14.15 -12.13 10.52
C THR A 71 14.61 -12.08 11.97
N LYS A 72 15.86 -12.49 12.21
CA LYS A 72 16.58 -12.16 13.44
C LYS A 72 16.80 -10.66 13.48
N ALA A 73 16.37 -10.01 14.55
CA ALA A 73 16.39 -8.57 14.67
C ALA A 73 16.96 -8.12 16.01
N VAL A 74 17.50 -6.91 16.05
CA VAL A 74 18.02 -6.25 17.25
C VAL A 74 17.13 -5.08 17.61
N VAL A 75 16.78 -4.94 18.89
CA VAL A 75 16.04 -3.77 19.40
C VAL A 75 16.97 -2.57 19.50
N LYS A 76 16.75 -1.56 18.65
CA LYS A 76 17.55 -0.32 18.65
C LYS A 76 17.00 0.72 19.62
N ARG A 77 15.68 0.84 19.74
CA ARG A 77 15.03 1.81 20.61
C ARG A 77 13.71 1.24 21.14
N MET A 78 13.41 1.54 22.38
CA MET A 78 12.14 1.14 23.01
C MET A 78 11.60 2.28 23.85
N MET A 79 10.27 2.44 23.85
CA MET A 79 9.55 3.39 24.69
C MET A 79 8.25 2.75 25.18
N ARG A 80 8.06 2.70 26.50
CA ARG A 80 6.79 2.25 27.08
C ARG A 80 5.76 3.36 27.03
N ARG A 81 4.55 2.98 26.69
CA ARG A 81 3.38 3.86 26.73
C ARG A 81 2.66 3.75 28.06
N GLN A 82 1.79 4.72 28.36
CA GLN A 82 0.99 4.73 29.59
C GLN A 82 -0.04 3.60 29.65
N ASP A 83 -0.50 3.12 28.50
CA ASP A 83 -1.44 2.01 28.34
C ASP A 83 -0.80 0.62 28.48
N GLY A 84 0.50 0.56 28.78
CA GLY A 84 1.27 -0.69 28.88
C GLY A 84 1.82 -1.22 27.56
N ALA A 85 1.43 -0.65 26.41
CA ALA A 85 1.99 -0.99 25.12
C ALA A 85 3.44 -0.49 25.00
N VAL A 86 4.21 -1.13 24.12
CA VAL A 86 5.61 -0.82 23.87
C VAL A 86 5.79 -0.40 22.39
N ASN A 87 6.28 0.80 22.18
CA ASN A 87 6.78 1.24 20.88
C ASN A 87 8.27 0.89 20.79
N LEU A 88 8.66 0.25 19.70
CA LEU A 88 10.05 -0.15 19.49
C LEU A 88 10.47 0.15 18.04
N ILE A 89 11.78 0.38 17.87
CA ILE A 89 12.43 0.39 16.56
C ILE A 89 13.37 -0.80 16.55
N VAL A 90 13.16 -1.69 15.61
CA VAL A 90 13.96 -2.89 15.40
C VAL A 90 14.74 -2.79 14.11
N GLN A 91 15.92 -3.38 14.10
CA GLN A 91 16.71 -3.55 12.88
C GLN A 91 16.77 -5.03 12.54
N GLY A 92 16.32 -5.39 11.35
CA GLY A 92 16.55 -6.72 10.80
C GLY A 92 18.04 -6.95 10.57
N VAL A 93 18.56 -8.10 10.99
CA VAL A 93 19.96 -8.46 10.85
C VAL A 93 20.11 -9.55 9.81
N GLU A 94 19.48 -10.70 10.03
CA GLU A 94 19.68 -11.89 9.21
C GLU A 94 18.36 -12.65 9.00
N ARG A 95 18.26 -13.29 7.84
CA ARG A 95 17.18 -14.21 7.53
C ARG A 95 17.39 -15.52 8.28
N VAL A 96 16.32 -16.00 8.92
CA VAL A 96 16.33 -17.25 9.68
C VAL A 96 15.14 -18.11 9.33
N VAL A 97 15.34 -19.42 9.51
CA VAL A 97 14.27 -20.44 9.41
C VAL A 97 13.87 -20.87 10.81
N LEU A 98 12.58 -20.83 11.08
CA LEU A 98 11.96 -21.37 12.28
C LEU A 98 12.02 -22.91 12.22
N ILE A 99 12.76 -23.53 13.16
CA ILE A 99 12.84 -24.99 13.26
C ILE A 99 11.70 -25.52 14.13
N LYS A 100 11.56 -24.98 15.34
CA LYS A 100 10.50 -25.36 16.28
C LYS A 100 10.29 -24.29 17.34
N ILE A 101 9.10 -24.27 17.91
CA ILE A 101 8.82 -23.52 19.14
C ILE A 101 9.25 -24.39 20.33
N GLU A 102 10.04 -23.84 21.22
CA GLU A 102 10.56 -24.51 22.43
C GLU A 102 9.75 -24.15 23.68
N GLN A 103 9.18 -22.95 23.68
CA GLN A 103 8.37 -22.43 24.80
C GLN A 103 7.19 -21.65 24.22
N THR A 104 6.03 -21.78 24.90
CA THR A 104 4.81 -21.05 24.51
C THR A 104 4.38 -20.03 25.56
N GLU A 105 4.72 -20.23 26.82
CA GLU A 105 4.37 -19.34 27.94
C GLU A 105 5.62 -18.98 28.76
N PRO A 106 5.73 -17.74 29.27
CA PRO A 106 4.82 -16.58 29.14
C PRO A 106 4.94 -15.87 27.78
N TYR A 107 5.90 -16.24 26.96
CA TYR A 107 6.12 -15.79 25.59
C TYR A 107 6.69 -16.92 24.74
N LEU A 108 6.59 -16.78 23.44
CA LEU A 108 7.15 -17.77 22.50
C LEU A 108 8.67 -17.68 22.48
N VAL A 109 9.34 -18.84 22.57
CA VAL A 109 10.77 -18.99 22.26
C VAL A 109 10.90 -20.00 21.13
N ALA A 110 11.67 -19.63 20.12
CA ALA A 110 11.87 -20.46 18.94
C ALA A 110 13.35 -20.83 18.78
N ARG A 111 13.57 -22.08 18.40
CA ARG A 111 14.83 -22.52 17.83
C ARG A 111 14.87 -22.18 16.35
N VAL A 112 15.87 -21.39 15.96
CA VAL A 112 16.03 -20.89 14.59
C VAL A 112 17.38 -21.31 14.03
N ARG A 113 17.47 -21.36 12.71
CA ARG A 113 18.71 -21.58 11.97
C ARG A 113 18.92 -20.41 11.00
N LEU A 114 20.14 -19.89 10.97
CA LEU A 114 20.53 -18.90 9.97
C LEU A 114 20.36 -19.45 8.57
N SER A 115 19.79 -18.65 7.69
CA SER A 115 19.50 -19.03 6.30
C SER A 115 19.82 -17.87 5.36
N PRO A 116 21.08 -17.44 5.27
CA PRO A 116 21.47 -16.37 4.37
C PRO A 116 21.17 -16.77 2.91
N VAL A 117 20.77 -15.81 2.09
CA VAL A 117 20.65 -16.02 0.65
C VAL A 117 22.05 -16.09 0.07
N PRO A 118 22.34 -17.09 -0.80
CA PRO A 118 23.68 -17.23 -1.40
C PRO A 118 24.12 -15.95 -2.14
N GLU A 119 25.40 -15.62 -2.00
CA GLU A 119 26.02 -14.52 -2.74
C GLU A 119 26.32 -14.98 -4.18
N GLU A 120 25.43 -14.61 -5.08
CA GLU A 120 25.58 -14.84 -6.51
C GLU A 120 25.73 -13.49 -7.22
N THR A 121 26.67 -13.44 -8.15
CA THR A 121 26.85 -12.31 -9.05
C THR A 121 26.93 -12.84 -10.47
N ASN A 122 26.05 -12.39 -11.33
CA ASN A 122 26.07 -12.69 -12.75
C ASN A 122 25.45 -11.53 -13.54
N THR A 123 25.65 -11.54 -14.85
CA THR A 123 25.12 -10.51 -15.76
C THR A 123 23.60 -10.40 -15.73
N GLU A 124 22.89 -11.47 -15.44
CA GLU A 124 21.42 -11.49 -15.34
C GLU A 124 20.95 -10.72 -14.11
N ILE A 125 21.62 -10.89 -12.96
CA ILE A 125 21.34 -10.14 -11.72
C ILE A 125 21.53 -8.65 -11.96
N GLU A 126 22.62 -8.24 -12.64
CA GLU A 126 22.88 -6.84 -12.96
C GLU A 126 21.83 -6.26 -13.92
N ALA A 127 21.46 -7.00 -14.95
CA ALA A 127 20.41 -6.60 -15.88
C ALA A 127 19.07 -6.44 -15.18
N MET A 128 18.71 -7.39 -14.29
CA MET A 128 17.47 -7.36 -13.52
C MET A 128 17.45 -6.19 -12.54
N ARG A 129 18.57 -5.93 -11.84
CA ARG A 129 18.73 -4.77 -10.96
C ARG A 129 18.45 -3.45 -11.68
N ARG A 130 19.03 -3.27 -12.88
CA ARG A 130 18.79 -2.07 -13.71
C ARG A 130 17.33 -1.94 -14.11
N ALA A 131 16.71 -3.02 -14.58
CA ALA A 131 15.30 -3.03 -14.94
C ALA A 131 14.40 -2.65 -13.76
N ILE A 132 14.69 -3.16 -12.55
CA ILE A 132 13.96 -2.82 -11.34
C ILE A 132 14.10 -1.34 -11.00
N LEU A 133 15.29 -0.77 -11.10
CA LEU A 133 15.52 0.67 -10.86
C LEU A 133 14.72 1.54 -11.83
N GLU A 134 14.71 1.20 -13.11
CA GLU A 134 13.93 1.92 -14.13
C GLU A 134 12.42 1.85 -13.85
N LEU A 135 11.89 0.65 -13.53
CA LEU A 135 10.49 0.47 -13.19
C LEU A 135 10.11 1.22 -11.91
N SER A 136 10.98 1.19 -10.90
CA SER A 136 10.77 1.90 -9.64
C SER A 136 10.73 3.41 -9.83
N ALA A 137 11.64 3.97 -10.62
CA ALA A 137 11.65 5.39 -10.95
C ALA A 137 10.36 5.81 -11.67
N ARG A 138 9.88 4.99 -12.62
CA ARG A 138 8.61 5.24 -13.32
C ARG A 138 7.40 5.14 -12.39
N ALA A 139 7.36 4.15 -11.49
CA ALA A 139 6.30 4.00 -10.50
C ALA A 139 6.25 5.18 -9.53
N ILE A 140 7.39 5.65 -9.03
CA ILE A 140 7.49 6.83 -8.16
C ILE A 140 6.98 8.07 -8.91
N GLN A 141 7.37 8.28 -10.15
CA GLN A 141 6.93 9.42 -10.95
C GLN A 141 5.41 9.44 -11.16
N LEU A 142 4.78 8.27 -11.37
CA LEU A 142 3.33 8.16 -11.55
C LEU A 142 2.57 8.31 -10.23
N ALA A 143 3.09 7.73 -9.13
CA ALA A 143 2.44 7.79 -7.83
C ALA A 143 2.60 9.16 -7.14
N GLN A 144 3.77 9.78 -7.30
CA GLN A 144 4.14 11.05 -6.68
C GLN A 144 4.92 11.93 -7.66
N PRO A 145 4.26 12.66 -8.56
CA PRO A 145 4.94 13.49 -9.58
C PRO A 145 5.90 14.54 -9.00
N ASN A 146 5.71 14.92 -7.74
CA ASN A 146 6.55 15.88 -7.02
C ASN A 146 7.50 15.20 -6.00
N ALA A 147 7.73 13.87 -6.13
CA ALA A 147 8.67 13.19 -5.26
C ALA A 147 10.07 13.79 -5.39
N PRO A 148 10.79 13.98 -4.25
CA PRO A 148 12.17 14.44 -4.30
C PRO A 148 13.05 13.51 -5.11
N VAL A 149 13.97 14.06 -5.91
CA VAL A 149 14.90 13.30 -6.75
C VAL A 149 15.83 12.42 -5.89
N GLU A 150 16.05 12.82 -4.64
CA GLU A 150 16.86 12.10 -3.64
C GLU A 150 16.36 10.66 -3.40
N VAL A 151 15.06 10.41 -3.49
CA VAL A 151 14.49 9.05 -3.31
C VAL A 151 15.00 8.10 -4.41
N THR A 152 14.98 8.56 -5.65
CA THR A 152 15.47 7.75 -6.78
C THR A 152 16.99 7.56 -6.72
N GLN A 153 17.73 8.59 -6.28
CA GLN A 153 19.18 8.50 -6.09
C GLN A 153 19.53 7.51 -4.98
N MET A 154 18.84 7.56 -3.84
CA MET A 154 19.03 6.64 -2.72
C MET A 154 18.80 5.17 -3.11
N LEU A 155 17.84 4.90 -4.01
CA LEU A 155 17.66 3.57 -4.58
C LEU A 155 18.82 3.17 -5.50
N ALA A 156 19.30 4.10 -6.33
CA ALA A 156 20.38 3.84 -7.26
C ALA A 156 21.75 3.62 -6.59
N GLU A 157 21.97 4.25 -5.44
CA GLU A 157 23.19 4.09 -4.62
C GLU A 157 23.27 2.72 -3.93
N ASN A 158 22.18 1.99 -3.85
CA ASN A 158 22.17 0.66 -3.26
C ASN A 158 22.73 -0.36 -4.26
N GLU A 159 23.98 -0.73 -4.06
CA GLU A 159 24.72 -1.66 -4.95
C GLU A 159 24.32 -3.12 -4.72
N GLU A 160 23.84 -3.48 -3.50
CA GLU A 160 23.49 -4.85 -3.16
C GLU A 160 22.08 -5.20 -3.66
N PRO A 161 21.93 -6.15 -4.62
CA PRO A 161 20.65 -6.42 -5.28
C PRO A 161 19.53 -6.90 -4.34
N LEU A 162 19.89 -7.67 -3.31
CA LEU A 162 18.91 -8.19 -2.36
C LEU A 162 18.41 -7.10 -1.40
N GLN A 163 19.29 -6.22 -0.95
CA GLN A 163 18.93 -5.06 -0.12
C GLN A 163 18.04 -4.10 -0.89
N LEU A 164 18.36 -3.85 -2.17
CA LEU A 164 17.50 -3.07 -3.06
C LEU A 164 16.10 -3.70 -3.17
N THR A 165 16.04 -5.03 -3.33
CA THR A 165 14.77 -5.78 -3.40
C THR A 165 13.94 -5.59 -2.13
N TYR A 166 14.55 -5.71 -0.97
CA TYR A 166 13.89 -5.56 0.33
C TYR A 166 13.43 -4.12 0.57
N LEU A 167 14.27 -3.16 0.23
CA LEU A 167 13.92 -1.74 0.37
C LEU A 167 12.72 -1.36 -0.49
N ILE A 168 12.75 -1.72 -1.77
CA ILE A 168 11.62 -1.44 -2.69
C ILE A 168 10.38 -2.20 -2.25
N GLY A 169 10.50 -3.49 -1.91
CA GLY A 169 9.39 -4.32 -1.43
C GLY A 169 8.69 -3.73 -0.21
N SER A 170 9.46 -3.19 0.74
CA SER A 170 8.91 -2.57 1.96
C SER A 170 8.17 -1.24 1.71
N VAL A 171 8.48 -0.53 0.62
CA VAL A 171 7.87 0.77 0.26
C VAL A 171 6.65 0.60 -0.65
N LEU A 172 6.59 -0.47 -1.43
CA LEU A 172 5.49 -0.71 -2.38
C LEU A 172 4.12 -0.96 -1.74
N GLY A 173 4.07 -1.26 -0.43
CA GLY A 173 2.81 -1.60 0.25
C GLY A 173 2.17 -2.87 -0.31
N LEU A 174 2.99 -3.85 -0.61
CA LEU A 174 2.56 -5.16 -1.13
C LEU A 174 1.70 -5.90 -0.08
N PRO A 175 0.78 -6.78 -0.51
CA PRO A 175 0.17 -7.75 0.38
C PRO A 175 1.23 -8.59 1.09
N VAL A 176 0.96 -8.97 2.34
CA VAL A 176 1.92 -9.66 3.21
C VAL A 176 2.46 -10.96 2.59
N GLU A 177 1.65 -11.67 1.82
CA GLU A 177 2.04 -12.89 1.12
C GLU A 177 3.11 -12.62 0.06
N LYS A 178 3.06 -11.46 -0.59
CA LYS A 178 4.06 -11.04 -1.58
C LYS A 178 5.35 -10.59 -0.92
N GLU A 179 5.26 -9.82 0.18
CA GLU A 179 6.43 -9.46 0.99
C GLU A 179 7.11 -10.71 1.54
N GLN A 180 6.33 -11.65 2.05
CA GLN A 180 6.84 -12.94 2.54
C GLN A 180 7.49 -13.75 1.42
N GLY A 181 6.92 -13.74 0.21
CA GLY A 181 7.53 -14.36 -0.97
C GLY A 181 8.92 -13.80 -1.30
N LEU A 182 9.14 -12.51 -1.11
CA LEU A 182 10.45 -11.88 -1.33
C LEU A 182 11.49 -12.37 -0.33
N ILE A 183 11.15 -12.46 0.97
CA ILE A 183 12.10 -12.95 1.97
C ILE A 183 12.30 -14.47 1.89
N GLU A 184 11.33 -15.21 1.39
CA GLU A 184 11.41 -16.66 1.18
C GLU A 184 12.17 -17.07 -0.08
N ALA A 185 12.45 -16.15 -0.98
CA ALA A 185 13.14 -16.42 -2.22
C ALA A 185 14.47 -17.17 -1.98
N PRO A 186 14.72 -18.28 -2.69
CA PRO A 186 15.88 -19.13 -2.46
C PRO A 186 17.19 -18.53 -2.97
N SER A 187 17.11 -17.64 -3.95
CA SER A 187 18.27 -16.97 -4.57
C SER A 187 18.03 -15.47 -4.73
N ARG A 188 19.11 -14.71 -4.92
CA ARG A 188 19.05 -13.27 -5.26
C ARG A 188 18.28 -13.04 -6.54
N LEU A 189 18.51 -13.88 -7.54
CA LEU A 189 17.84 -13.78 -8.84
C LEU A 189 16.34 -14.00 -8.72
N ASP A 190 15.90 -14.99 -7.93
CA ASP A 190 14.48 -15.27 -7.74
C ASP A 190 13.79 -14.12 -7.00
N ALA A 191 14.42 -13.53 -5.98
CA ALA A 191 13.92 -12.35 -5.29
C ALA A 191 13.73 -11.16 -6.26
N LEU A 192 14.71 -10.91 -7.12
CA LEU A 192 14.65 -9.86 -8.14
C LEU A 192 13.55 -10.12 -9.18
N ARG A 193 13.40 -11.37 -9.65
CA ARG A 193 12.34 -11.74 -10.60
C ARG A 193 10.94 -11.55 -10.00
N LEU A 194 10.75 -11.92 -8.73
CA LEU A 194 9.51 -11.69 -8.02
C LEU A 194 9.22 -10.20 -7.90
N LEU A 195 10.16 -9.40 -7.40
CA LEU A 195 9.99 -7.96 -7.30
C LEU A 195 9.71 -7.31 -8.64
N HIS A 196 10.42 -7.69 -9.69
CA HIS A 196 10.19 -7.20 -11.04
C HIS A 196 8.75 -7.46 -11.52
N SER A 197 8.23 -8.66 -11.28
CA SER A 197 6.85 -9.01 -11.63
C SER A 197 5.83 -8.18 -10.83
N TYR A 198 6.09 -7.91 -9.56
CA TYR A 198 5.22 -7.08 -8.71
C TYR A 198 5.24 -5.61 -9.14
N LEU A 199 6.43 -5.08 -9.47
CA LEU A 199 6.57 -3.72 -10.00
C LEU A 199 5.84 -3.53 -11.33
N LEU A 200 5.94 -4.48 -12.25
CA LEU A 200 5.19 -4.42 -13.52
C LEU A 200 3.69 -4.37 -13.29
N HIS A 201 3.18 -5.20 -12.39
CA HIS A 201 1.76 -5.19 -12.07
C HIS A 201 1.33 -3.86 -11.43
N GLU A 202 2.09 -3.36 -10.45
CA GLU A 202 1.78 -2.09 -9.77
C GLU A 202 1.86 -0.91 -10.75
N LEU A 203 2.83 -0.92 -11.66
CA LEU A 203 2.93 0.09 -12.70
C LEU A 203 1.69 0.12 -13.60
N GLN A 204 1.20 -1.05 -14.04
CA GLN A 204 -0.04 -1.14 -14.82
C GLN A 204 -1.24 -0.57 -14.07
N VAL A 205 -1.35 -0.85 -12.78
CA VAL A 205 -2.43 -0.30 -11.92
C VAL A 205 -2.32 1.22 -11.81
N LEU A 206 -1.11 1.74 -11.59
CA LEU A 206 -0.87 3.19 -11.52
C LEU A 206 -1.15 3.90 -12.83
N GLU A 207 -0.76 3.33 -13.97
CA GLU A 207 -1.05 3.86 -15.30
C GLU A 207 -2.56 3.91 -15.57
N LEU A 208 -3.28 2.84 -15.24
CA LEU A 208 -4.74 2.80 -15.40
C LEU A 208 -5.44 3.83 -14.50
N ARG A 209 -5.01 3.95 -13.23
CA ARG A 209 -5.53 4.98 -12.32
C ARG A 209 -5.30 6.39 -12.87
N ASN A 210 -4.12 6.66 -13.41
CA ASN A 210 -3.81 7.95 -14.00
C ASN A 210 -4.69 8.24 -15.22
N GLN A 211 -4.90 7.27 -16.10
CA GLN A 211 -5.81 7.40 -17.24
C GLN A 211 -7.25 7.72 -16.81
N ILE A 212 -7.77 6.99 -15.81
CA ILE A 212 -9.12 7.23 -15.26
C ILE A 212 -9.22 8.63 -14.67
N ASN A 213 -8.24 9.08 -13.91
CA ASN A 213 -8.22 10.42 -13.31
C ASN A 213 -8.22 11.52 -14.39
N VAL A 214 -7.39 11.38 -15.42
CA VAL A 214 -7.33 12.34 -16.54
C VAL A 214 -8.66 12.40 -17.29
N GLN A 215 -9.30 11.25 -17.54
CA GLN A 215 -10.61 11.20 -18.19
C GLN A 215 -11.69 11.87 -17.33
N ALA A 216 -11.74 11.51 -16.02
CA ALA A 216 -12.73 12.10 -15.11
C ALA A 216 -12.57 13.62 -14.97
N GLN A 217 -11.34 14.11 -14.91
CA GLN A 217 -11.04 15.54 -14.85
C GLN A 217 -11.45 16.24 -16.15
N GLY A 218 -11.15 15.65 -17.30
CA GLY A 218 -11.56 16.19 -18.60
C GLY A 218 -13.09 16.25 -18.78
N GLU A 219 -13.83 15.25 -18.27
CA GLU A 219 -15.29 15.26 -18.27
C GLU A 219 -15.86 16.34 -17.35
N MET A 220 -15.28 16.51 -16.15
CA MET A 220 -15.69 17.60 -15.24
C MET A 220 -15.45 18.98 -15.86
N GLU A 221 -14.29 19.22 -16.45
CA GLU A 221 -13.95 20.47 -17.11
C GLU A 221 -14.91 20.78 -18.27
N ARG A 222 -15.27 19.73 -19.05
CA ARG A 222 -16.23 19.84 -20.14
C ARG A 222 -17.63 20.20 -19.61
N GLN A 223 -18.10 19.56 -18.56
CA GLN A 223 -19.41 19.85 -17.96
C GLN A 223 -19.45 21.26 -17.35
N GLN A 224 -18.39 21.70 -16.66
CA GLN A 224 -18.29 23.06 -16.15
C GLN A 224 -18.32 24.10 -17.26
N ARG A 225 -17.58 23.88 -18.34
CA ARG A 225 -17.57 24.77 -19.50
C ARG A 225 -18.93 24.83 -20.16
N GLU A 226 -19.61 23.71 -20.34
CA GLU A 226 -20.96 23.64 -20.90
C GLU A 226 -21.97 24.38 -20.03
N TYR A 227 -21.89 24.23 -18.71
CA TYR A 227 -22.71 24.97 -17.76
C TYR A 227 -22.50 26.48 -17.86
N LEU A 228 -21.25 26.95 -17.89
CA LEU A 228 -20.92 28.38 -18.04
C LEU A 228 -21.43 28.94 -19.39
N LEU A 229 -21.27 28.19 -20.47
CA LEU A 229 -21.77 28.60 -21.78
C LEU A 229 -23.29 28.72 -21.79
N ARG A 230 -24.00 27.80 -21.14
CA ARG A 230 -25.47 27.88 -21.01
C ARG A 230 -25.89 29.09 -20.18
N GLN A 231 -25.17 29.41 -19.11
CA GLN A 231 -25.46 30.63 -18.34
C GLN A 231 -25.21 31.91 -19.13
N GLN A 232 -24.09 31.98 -19.87
CA GLN A 232 -23.80 33.12 -20.74
C GLN A 232 -24.88 33.27 -21.82
N LEU A 233 -25.31 32.19 -22.43
CA LEU A 233 -26.37 32.19 -23.44
C LEU A 233 -27.69 32.72 -22.85
N ARG A 234 -28.09 32.29 -21.65
CA ARG A 234 -29.28 32.82 -20.96
C ARG A 234 -29.14 34.33 -20.68
N ALA A 235 -28.01 34.79 -20.18
CA ALA A 235 -27.80 36.20 -19.92
C ALA A 235 -27.86 37.05 -21.17
N ILE A 236 -27.33 36.58 -22.29
CA ILE A 236 -27.41 37.26 -23.59
C ILE A 236 -28.85 37.30 -24.10
N GLN A 237 -29.62 36.20 -23.96
CA GLN A 237 -31.05 36.16 -24.36
C GLN A 237 -31.89 37.14 -23.54
N GLU A 238 -31.63 37.21 -22.22
CA GLU A 238 -32.28 38.22 -21.35
C GLU A 238 -31.95 39.65 -21.74
N GLU A 239 -30.68 39.97 -22.08
CA GLU A 239 -30.29 41.30 -22.54
C GLU A 239 -30.86 41.66 -23.90
N LEU A 240 -31.06 40.71 -24.80
CA LEU A 240 -31.65 40.90 -26.11
C LEU A 240 -33.20 41.00 -26.06
N GLY A 241 -33.80 40.71 -24.88
CA GLY A 241 -35.25 40.62 -24.73
C GLY A 241 -35.88 39.46 -25.50
N GLU A 242 -35.06 38.46 -25.85
CA GLU A 242 -35.53 37.22 -26.45
C GLU A 242 -36.12 36.32 -25.38
N THR A 243 -37.39 35.97 -25.53
CA THR A 243 -38.06 34.98 -24.65
C THR A 243 -37.32 33.65 -24.75
N SER A 244 -37.01 33.01 -23.64
CA SER A 244 -36.37 31.67 -23.70
C SER A 244 -37.21 30.70 -24.53
N PRO A 245 -36.65 29.73 -25.24
CA PRO A 245 -37.41 28.73 -26.01
C PRO A 245 -38.52 28.09 -25.19
N GLU A 246 -38.30 27.83 -23.92
CA GLU A 246 -39.29 27.28 -22.98
C GLU A 246 -40.44 28.25 -22.70
N GLN A 247 -40.18 29.57 -22.59
CA GLN A 247 -41.19 30.59 -22.42
C GLN A 247 -41.96 30.85 -23.73
N ALA A 248 -41.26 30.80 -24.88
CA ALA A 248 -41.89 30.93 -26.19
C ALA A 248 -42.82 29.74 -26.48
N ASP A 249 -42.41 28.54 -26.10
CA ASP A 249 -43.24 27.34 -26.19
C ASP A 249 -44.43 27.41 -25.24
N ALA A 250 -44.23 27.84 -23.98
CA ALA A 250 -45.31 28.05 -23.02
C ALA A 250 -46.33 29.11 -23.48
N GLU A 251 -45.88 30.22 -24.08
CA GLU A 251 -46.77 31.22 -24.66
C GLU A 251 -47.54 30.66 -25.88
N THR A 252 -46.90 29.86 -26.70
CA THR A 252 -47.52 29.19 -27.84
C THR A 252 -48.56 28.17 -27.38
N PHE A 253 -48.28 27.39 -26.38
CA PHE A 253 -49.22 26.49 -25.76
C PHE A 253 -50.39 27.21 -25.10
N ARG A 254 -50.17 28.35 -24.41
CA ARG A 254 -51.23 29.18 -23.85
C ARG A 254 -52.17 29.70 -24.94
N LYS A 255 -51.63 30.19 -26.06
CA LYS A 255 -52.43 30.63 -27.20
C LYS A 255 -53.26 29.52 -27.80
N GLN A 256 -52.69 28.33 -27.97
CA GLN A 256 -53.40 27.16 -28.46
C GLN A 256 -54.53 26.70 -27.52
N MET A 257 -54.28 26.79 -26.18
CA MET A 257 -55.32 26.51 -25.18
C MET A 257 -56.47 27.50 -25.22
N ASP A 258 -56.18 28.79 -25.43
CA ASP A 258 -57.21 29.81 -25.55
C ASP A 258 -58.06 29.65 -26.84
N GLU A 259 -57.42 29.26 -27.95
CA GLU A 259 -58.09 28.98 -29.22
C GLU A 259 -58.93 27.69 -29.20
N ALA A 260 -58.57 26.70 -28.43
CA ALA A 260 -59.20 25.38 -28.38
C ALA A 260 -60.50 25.31 -27.57
N GLN A 261 -60.92 26.41 -26.91
CA GLN A 261 -62.20 26.49 -26.13
C GLN A 261 -62.38 25.29 -25.18
N LEU A 262 -61.33 24.93 -24.42
CA LEU A 262 -61.33 23.79 -23.53
C LEU A 262 -62.32 23.94 -22.36
N PRO A 263 -62.96 22.86 -21.87
CA PRO A 263 -63.77 22.89 -20.65
C PRO A 263 -62.95 23.37 -19.47
N GLU A 264 -63.56 24.11 -18.51
CA GLU A 264 -62.84 24.78 -17.37
C GLU A 264 -62.02 23.82 -16.53
N GLU A 265 -62.43 22.57 -16.36
CA GLU A 265 -61.68 21.57 -15.60
C GLU A 265 -60.38 21.16 -16.31
N VAL A 266 -60.43 20.96 -17.63
CA VAL A 266 -59.26 20.60 -18.45
C VAL A 266 -58.31 21.78 -18.59
N ARG A 267 -58.83 23.00 -18.64
CA ARG A 267 -58.02 24.23 -18.69
C ARG A 267 -57.20 24.42 -17.42
N LYS A 268 -57.80 24.21 -16.23
CA LYS A 268 -57.10 24.31 -14.95
C LYS A 268 -55.99 23.24 -14.78
N GLU A 269 -56.19 22.04 -15.30
CA GLU A 269 -55.20 20.99 -15.25
C GLU A 269 -54.02 21.33 -16.18
N ALA A 270 -54.28 21.80 -17.39
CA ALA A 270 -53.26 22.21 -18.35
C ALA A 270 -52.47 23.47 -17.91
N GLU A 271 -53.12 24.46 -17.25
CA GLU A 271 -52.44 25.62 -16.62
C GLU A 271 -51.56 25.24 -15.42
N ARG A 272 -51.79 24.08 -14.82
CA ARG A 272 -51.00 23.59 -13.68
C ARG A 272 -49.74 22.84 -14.11
N GLU A 273 -49.77 22.29 -15.33
CA GLU A 273 -48.67 21.55 -15.93
C GLU A 273 -47.72 22.45 -16.76
N LEU A 274 -48.16 23.67 -17.15
CA LEU A 274 -47.41 24.72 -17.85
C LEU A 274 -46.66 25.63 -16.88
#